data_0c7e7c9c0d58a57382b7ed9240c60ed6
#
_entry.id   0c7e7c9c0d58a57382b7ed9240c60ed6
#
_cell.length_a   1.000
_cell.length_b   1.000
_cell.length_c   1.000
_cell.angle_alpha   90.00
_cell.angle_beta   90.00
_cell.angle_gamma   90.00
#
_symmetry.space_group_name_H-M   'P 1'
#
loop_
_entity.id
_entity.type
_entity.pdbx_description
1 polymer ?
#
loop_
_entity_poly.entity_id
_entity_poly.type
_entity_poly.pdbx_seq_one_letter_code
_entity_poly.pdbx_strand_id
1 'polypeptide(L)'
;MSFEFNNVVKNTFVSFAAAAILIFGSHAIAGETPDSLKGATLVDAAKAKSLSDSGVKMIDARVANEYAEAHIKGAISVPYKEKSAKEVNFDATQDSIDLSKLPADKKTPILFYCNGAECWKGYKASTAAIKAGYKTVYWFRLGIPEWKAKGYPTE
;
A
#
# COMPACT_ATOMS: atom_id res chain seq x y z
N MET A 1 23.38 -87.59 -9.38
CA MET A 1 23.61 -86.80 -8.14
C MET A 1 23.56 -85.33 -8.53
N SER A 2 22.41 -84.78 -8.23
CA SER A 2 22.09 -83.41 -8.58
C SER A 2 22.54 -82.43 -7.44
N PHE A 3 23.17 -81.38 -7.76
CA PHE A 3 23.30 -80.27 -6.85
C PHE A 3 22.82 -79.01 -7.54
N GLU A 4 21.67 -78.54 -7.09
CA GLU A 4 21.08 -77.29 -7.45
C GLU A 4 21.75 -76.18 -6.63
N PHE A 5 22.25 -75.14 -7.29
CA PHE A 5 22.68 -73.90 -6.66
C PHE A 5 21.61 -72.84 -6.89
N ASN A 6 20.85 -72.61 -5.85
CA ASN A 6 19.91 -71.50 -5.80
C ASN A 6 20.63 -70.18 -5.62
N ASN A 7 20.67 -69.37 -6.66
CA ASN A 7 21.15 -68.00 -6.61
C ASN A 7 19.95 -67.08 -6.27
N VAL A 8 19.87 -66.69 -5.00
CA VAL A 8 18.95 -65.64 -4.55
C VAL A 8 19.55 -64.29 -4.85
N VAL A 9 19.08 -63.66 -5.92
CA VAL A 9 19.40 -62.29 -6.24
C VAL A 9 18.54 -61.39 -5.31
N LYS A 10 19.22 -60.76 -4.36
CA LYS A 10 18.61 -59.73 -3.51
C LYS A 10 18.50 -58.43 -4.30
N ASN A 11 17.30 -58.13 -4.81
CA ASN A 11 16.99 -56.81 -5.37
C ASN A 11 16.86 -55.79 -4.25
N THR A 12 17.86 -54.96 -4.12
CA THR A 12 17.84 -53.77 -3.26
C THR A 12 17.12 -52.69 -4.02
N PHE A 13 15.85 -52.43 -3.71
CA PHE A 13 15.14 -51.26 -4.18
C PHE A 13 15.65 -50.04 -3.44
N VAL A 14 16.45 -49.23 -4.12
CA VAL A 14 16.81 -47.87 -3.65
C VAL A 14 15.63 -46.99 -3.99
N SER A 15 14.79 -46.70 -3.00
CA SER A 15 13.74 -45.68 -3.11
C SER A 15 14.35 -44.30 -3.09
N PHE A 16 14.45 -43.65 -4.25
CA PHE A 16 14.67 -42.24 -4.35
C PHE A 16 13.39 -41.48 -3.93
N ALA A 17 13.33 -41.04 -2.69
CA ALA A 17 12.34 -40.09 -2.28
C ALA A 17 12.68 -38.73 -2.92
N ALA A 18 12.04 -38.41 -4.03
CA ALA A 18 12.08 -37.07 -4.61
C ALA A 18 11.33 -36.11 -3.66
N ALA A 19 12.06 -35.36 -2.85
CA ALA A 19 11.52 -34.26 -2.08
C ALA A 19 11.12 -33.14 -3.08
N ALA A 20 9.84 -33.07 -3.40
CA ALA A 20 9.27 -31.94 -4.12
C ALA A 20 9.35 -30.72 -3.20
N ILE A 21 10.35 -29.87 -3.41
CA ILE A 21 10.38 -28.55 -2.79
C ILE A 21 9.27 -27.74 -3.45
N LEU A 22 8.14 -27.64 -2.78
CA LEU A 22 7.09 -26.67 -3.11
C LEU A 22 7.66 -25.28 -2.79
N ILE A 23 8.25 -24.66 -3.79
CA ILE A 23 8.54 -23.23 -3.76
C ILE A 23 7.17 -22.55 -3.79
N PHE A 24 6.63 -22.22 -2.62
CA PHE A 24 5.57 -21.24 -2.50
C PHE A 24 6.18 -19.90 -2.95
N GLY A 25 6.17 -19.68 -4.25
CA GLY A 25 6.35 -18.35 -4.79
C GLY A 25 5.26 -17.48 -4.18
N SER A 26 5.63 -16.59 -3.28
CA SER A 26 4.76 -15.50 -2.87
C SER A 26 4.44 -14.73 -4.14
N HIS A 27 3.33 -15.07 -4.79
CA HIS A 27 2.72 -14.20 -5.77
C HIS A 27 2.27 -12.99 -4.95
N ALA A 28 3.08 -11.93 -4.97
CA ALA A 28 2.59 -10.62 -4.62
C ALA A 28 1.39 -10.41 -5.55
N ILE A 29 0.20 -10.48 -4.99
CA ILE A 29 -1.02 -10.07 -5.70
C ILE A 29 -0.77 -8.59 -5.97
N ALA A 30 -0.45 -8.27 -7.23
CA ALA A 30 -0.29 -6.90 -7.67
C ALA A 30 -1.62 -6.20 -7.46
N GLY A 31 -1.78 -5.48 -6.36
CA GLY A 31 -3.06 -4.87 -6.05
C GLY A 31 -2.99 -3.97 -4.83
N GLU A 32 -2.82 -4.52 -3.67
CA GLU A 32 -2.94 -3.74 -2.43
C GLU A 32 -1.62 -3.11 -1.97
N THR A 33 -1.75 -1.90 -1.42
CA THR A 33 -0.66 -1.26 -0.67
C THR A 33 -0.40 -2.03 0.63
N PRO A 34 0.82 -1.94 1.21
CA PRO A 34 1.09 -2.48 2.55
C PRO A 34 0.12 -1.94 3.60
N ASP A 35 0.03 -2.64 4.73
CA ASP A 35 -0.73 -2.22 5.91
C ASP A 35 0.07 -1.31 6.86
N SER A 36 1.25 -0.89 6.43
CA SER A 36 2.13 0.01 7.17
C SER A 36 3.02 0.83 6.22
N LEU A 37 3.44 2.01 6.68
CA LEU A 37 4.38 2.87 5.98
C LEU A 37 5.31 3.50 7.02
N LYS A 38 6.61 3.23 6.93
CA LYS A 38 7.61 3.82 7.82
C LYS A 38 7.57 5.35 7.73
N GLY A 39 7.35 5.99 8.88
CA GLY A 39 7.27 7.45 8.98
C GLY A 39 5.87 8.03 8.81
N ALA A 40 4.85 7.21 8.52
CA ALA A 40 3.46 7.58 8.57
C ALA A 40 2.70 6.78 9.64
N THR A 41 1.64 7.37 10.17
CA THR A 41 0.67 6.66 11.03
C THR A 41 -0.52 6.25 10.17
N LEU A 42 -0.75 4.93 10.06
CA LEU A 42 -1.95 4.40 9.41
C LEU A 42 -3.18 4.69 10.26
N VAL A 43 -4.26 5.16 9.65
CA VAL A 43 -5.52 5.48 10.32
C VAL A 43 -6.72 4.90 9.56
N ASP A 44 -7.78 4.58 10.30
CA ASP A 44 -9.10 4.24 9.78
C ASP A 44 -9.97 5.49 9.58
N ALA A 45 -11.19 5.33 9.07
CA ALA A 45 -12.10 6.43 8.83
C ALA A 45 -12.50 7.18 10.12
N ALA A 46 -12.66 6.48 11.24
CA ALA A 46 -13.05 7.12 12.50
C ALA A 46 -11.92 8.03 13.01
N LYS A 47 -10.68 7.55 12.96
CA LYS A 47 -9.50 8.35 13.34
C LYS A 47 -9.27 9.48 12.35
N ALA A 48 -9.43 9.24 11.03
CA ALA A 48 -9.32 10.27 10.00
C ALA A 48 -10.35 11.39 10.22
N LYS A 49 -11.60 11.03 10.59
CA LYS A 49 -12.65 12.02 10.93
C LYS A 49 -12.27 12.86 12.14
N SER A 50 -11.82 12.22 13.21
CA SER A 50 -11.35 12.91 14.41
C SER A 50 -10.19 13.87 14.12
N LEU A 51 -9.24 13.46 13.27
CA LEU A 51 -8.13 14.30 12.85
C LEU A 51 -8.60 15.49 12.00
N SER A 52 -9.52 15.26 11.06
CA SER A 52 -10.15 16.33 10.26
C SER A 52 -10.85 17.36 11.15
N ASP A 53 -11.65 16.90 12.12
CA ASP A 53 -12.37 17.78 13.06
C ASP A 53 -11.41 18.60 13.95
N SER A 54 -10.21 18.06 14.23
CA SER A 54 -9.18 18.76 14.97
C SER A 54 -8.31 19.68 14.11
N GLY A 55 -8.61 19.83 12.81
CA GLY A 55 -7.96 20.76 11.90
C GLY A 55 -6.72 20.21 11.17
N VAL A 56 -6.47 18.88 11.24
CA VAL A 56 -5.43 18.24 10.42
C VAL A 56 -5.79 18.41 8.94
N LYS A 57 -4.81 18.81 8.13
CA LYS A 57 -5.01 19.04 6.70
C LYS A 57 -5.19 17.71 5.97
N MET A 58 -6.39 17.52 5.41
CA MET A 58 -6.73 16.38 4.56
C MET A 58 -6.23 16.62 3.15
N ILE A 59 -5.45 15.68 2.60
CA ILE A 59 -4.82 15.81 1.29
C ILE A 59 -5.33 14.70 0.38
N ASP A 60 -6.01 15.10 -0.68
CA ASP A 60 -6.52 14.17 -1.70
C ASP A 60 -5.45 13.95 -2.77
N ALA A 61 -4.92 12.72 -2.84
CA ALA A 61 -3.90 12.34 -3.81
C ALA A 61 -4.49 11.80 -5.14
N ARG A 62 -5.81 11.78 -5.28
CA ARG A 62 -6.50 11.30 -6.48
C ARG A 62 -6.35 12.29 -7.64
N VAL A 63 -6.81 11.88 -8.83
CA VAL A 63 -6.86 12.78 -9.99
C VAL A 63 -7.91 13.87 -9.82
N ALA A 64 -7.72 14.99 -10.52
CA ALA A 64 -8.56 16.17 -10.35
C ALA A 64 -10.06 15.93 -10.60
N ASN A 65 -10.41 15.08 -11.56
CA ASN A 65 -11.81 14.76 -11.86
C ASN A 65 -12.49 14.02 -10.69
N GLU A 66 -11.80 13.07 -10.05
CA GLU A 66 -12.31 12.35 -8.89
C GLU A 66 -12.49 13.27 -7.67
N TYR A 67 -11.59 14.23 -7.50
CA TYR A 67 -11.72 15.27 -6.48
C TYR A 67 -12.93 16.16 -6.76
N ALA A 68 -13.13 16.56 -8.03
CA ALA A 68 -14.26 17.42 -8.42
C ALA A 68 -15.63 16.73 -8.29
N GLU A 69 -15.69 15.41 -8.47
CA GLU A 69 -16.94 14.65 -8.26
C GLU A 69 -17.35 14.62 -6.79
N ALA A 70 -16.43 14.31 -5.92
CA ALA A 70 -16.63 14.34 -4.48
C ALA A 70 -15.28 14.14 -3.76
N HIS A 71 -15.05 14.91 -2.72
CA HIS A 71 -13.87 14.79 -1.85
C HIS A 71 -14.25 14.94 -0.38
N ILE A 72 -13.36 14.58 0.52
CA ILE A 72 -13.55 14.81 1.95
C ILE A 72 -13.66 16.31 2.18
N LYS A 73 -14.72 16.74 2.85
CA LYS A 73 -14.99 18.17 3.10
C LYS A 73 -13.77 18.89 3.68
N GLY A 74 -13.34 19.97 3.03
CA GLY A 74 -12.15 20.76 3.39
C GLY A 74 -10.83 20.17 2.97
N ALA A 75 -10.82 19.10 2.17
CA ALA A 75 -9.58 18.53 1.67
C ALA A 75 -8.92 19.39 0.58
N ILE A 76 -7.60 19.33 0.51
CA ILE A 76 -6.78 20.00 -0.50
C ILE A 76 -6.46 18.99 -1.61
N SER A 77 -6.72 19.37 -2.87
CA SER A 77 -6.36 18.55 -4.03
C SER A 77 -4.86 18.67 -4.34
N VAL A 78 -4.15 17.55 -4.16
CA VAL A 78 -2.72 17.43 -4.51
C VAL A 78 -2.51 16.12 -5.28
N PRO A 79 -2.90 16.09 -6.56
CA PRO A 79 -2.85 14.87 -7.36
C PRO A 79 -1.44 14.29 -7.44
N TYR A 80 -1.33 12.99 -7.14
CA TYR A 80 -0.10 12.24 -7.38
C TYR A 80 -0.12 11.66 -8.80
N LYS A 81 0.84 12.06 -9.62
CA LYS A 81 1.00 11.57 -11.01
C LYS A 81 1.87 10.33 -10.98
N GLU A 82 1.23 9.18 -10.91
CA GLU A 82 1.87 7.87 -10.84
C GLU A 82 2.22 7.34 -12.23
N LYS A 83 3.50 7.04 -12.46
CA LYS A 83 4.03 6.34 -13.63
C LYS A 83 4.87 5.12 -13.24
N SER A 84 5.44 5.13 -12.03
CA SER A 84 6.23 4.03 -11.50
C SER A 84 5.37 2.81 -11.15
N ALA A 85 6.02 1.66 -10.99
CA ALA A 85 5.36 0.42 -10.58
C ALA A 85 4.62 0.56 -9.24
N LYS A 86 3.54 -0.22 -9.09
CA LYS A 86 2.74 -0.28 -7.84
C LYS A 86 3.38 -1.27 -6.88
N GLU A 87 4.46 -0.85 -6.26
CA GLU A 87 5.26 -1.66 -5.33
C GLU A 87 5.94 -0.78 -4.27
N VAL A 88 6.44 -1.40 -3.21
CA VAL A 88 7.08 -0.69 -2.08
C VAL A 88 8.36 0.04 -2.51
N ASN A 89 9.15 -0.61 -3.37
CA ASN A 89 10.43 -0.08 -3.87
C ASN A 89 10.27 0.63 -5.21
N PHE A 90 9.18 1.39 -5.38
CA PHE A 90 8.91 2.12 -6.62
C PHE A 90 9.98 3.17 -6.92
N ASP A 91 10.22 3.40 -8.20
CA ASP A 91 11.11 4.46 -8.66
C ASP A 91 10.39 5.82 -8.65
N ALA A 92 10.56 6.56 -7.56
CA ALA A 92 9.93 7.86 -7.36
C ALA A 92 10.35 8.93 -8.39
N THR A 93 11.42 8.71 -9.16
CA THR A 93 11.85 9.67 -10.19
C THR A 93 10.93 9.69 -11.41
N GLN A 94 10.14 8.63 -11.60
CA GLN A 94 9.15 8.54 -12.67
C GLN A 94 7.84 9.25 -12.33
N ASP A 95 7.61 9.51 -11.04
CA ASP A 95 6.37 10.08 -10.51
C ASP A 95 6.50 11.59 -10.27
N SER A 96 5.38 12.25 -10.06
CA SER A 96 5.40 13.66 -9.63
C SER A 96 4.23 14.03 -8.72
N ILE A 97 4.49 14.93 -7.79
CA ILE A 97 3.52 15.54 -6.89
C ILE A 97 3.96 16.99 -6.63
N ASP A 98 2.99 17.89 -6.61
CA ASP A 98 3.24 19.30 -6.30
C ASP A 98 3.23 19.52 -4.77
N LEU A 99 4.39 19.39 -4.16
CA LEU A 99 4.53 19.59 -2.71
C LEU A 99 4.36 21.06 -2.27
N SER A 100 4.36 22.04 -3.19
CA SER A 100 4.13 23.45 -2.86
C SER A 100 2.69 23.71 -2.40
N LYS A 101 1.76 22.81 -2.73
CA LYS A 101 0.37 22.85 -2.27
C LYS A 101 0.17 22.35 -0.85
N LEU A 102 1.17 21.71 -0.26
CA LEU A 102 1.13 21.28 1.14
C LEU A 102 1.46 22.45 2.06
N PRO A 103 1.09 22.38 3.35
CA PRO A 103 1.47 23.41 4.33
C PRO A 103 2.98 23.67 4.31
N ALA A 104 3.38 24.95 4.26
CA ALA A 104 4.79 25.33 4.22
C ALA A 104 5.56 24.90 5.48
N ASP A 105 4.92 25.00 6.65
CA ASP A 105 5.49 24.49 7.90
C ASP A 105 5.40 22.95 7.94
N LYS A 106 6.56 22.31 7.88
CA LYS A 106 6.72 20.85 7.91
C LYS A 106 6.30 20.21 9.25
N LYS A 107 6.03 20.98 10.28
CA LYS A 107 5.48 20.52 11.56
C LYS A 107 3.96 20.40 11.52
N THR A 108 3.29 21.07 10.57
CA THR A 108 1.84 20.94 10.39
C THR A 108 1.48 19.50 10.09
N PRO A 109 0.60 18.87 10.89
CA PRO A 109 0.12 17.52 10.61
C PRO A 109 -0.69 17.47 9.31
N ILE A 110 -0.44 16.46 8.50
CA ILE A 110 -1.13 16.23 7.23
C ILE A 110 -1.59 14.79 7.12
N LEU A 111 -2.71 14.57 6.46
CA LEU A 111 -3.28 13.24 6.22
C LEU A 111 -3.53 13.05 4.74
N PHE A 112 -2.91 12.05 4.14
CA PHE A 112 -3.16 11.64 2.76
C PHE A 112 -4.22 10.57 2.66
N TYR A 113 -5.06 10.65 1.61
CA TYR A 113 -6.00 9.59 1.25
C TYR A 113 -6.12 9.43 -0.27
N CYS A 114 -6.71 8.31 -0.68
CA CYS A 114 -6.98 7.96 -2.07
C CYS A 114 -8.28 7.14 -2.18
N ASN A 115 -8.39 6.26 -3.16
CA ASN A 115 -9.56 5.43 -3.48
C ASN A 115 -9.58 4.05 -2.78
N GLY A 116 -8.80 3.83 -1.75
CA GLY A 116 -8.79 2.55 -1.02
C GLY A 116 -7.45 1.85 -1.04
N ALA A 117 -7.44 0.60 -0.57
CA ALA A 117 -6.22 -0.18 -0.35
C ALA A 117 -5.39 -0.43 -1.62
N GLU A 118 -6.03 -0.50 -2.78
CA GLU A 118 -5.36 -0.73 -4.06
C GLU A 118 -4.80 0.55 -4.71
N CYS A 119 -5.09 1.72 -4.11
CA CYS A 119 -4.63 3.01 -4.62
C CYS A 119 -3.26 3.39 -4.08
N TRP A 120 -2.22 3.16 -4.86
CA TRP A 120 -0.84 3.46 -4.48
C TRP A 120 -0.51 4.95 -4.38
N LYS A 121 -1.31 5.83 -4.96
CA LYS A 121 -1.07 7.29 -4.94
C LYS A 121 -1.03 7.84 -3.51
N GLY A 122 -1.91 7.37 -2.61
CA GLY A 122 -1.88 7.78 -1.20
C GLY A 122 -0.61 7.34 -0.48
N TYR A 123 -0.17 6.09 -0.70
CA TYR A 123 1.09 5.54 -0.18
C TYR A 123 2.30 6.34 -0.66
N LYS A 124 2.39 6.56 -1.98
CA LYS A 124 3.50 7.25 -2.63
C LYS A 124 3.55 8.74 -2.27
N ALA A 125 2.39 9.41 -2.20
CA ALA A 125 2.28 10.80 -1.75
C ALA A 125 2.75 10.97 -0.30
N SER A 126 2.32 10.07 0.59
CA SER A 126 2.79 10.04 1.99
C SER A 126 4.31 9.84 2.04
N THR A 127 4.85 8.92 1.24
CA THR A 127 6.31 8.68 1.13
C THR A 127 7.05 9.95 0.67
N ALA A 128 6.53 10.65 -0.34
CA ALA A 128 7.12 11.89 -0.84
C ALA A 128 7.14 12.98 0.22
N ALA A 129 6.04 13.13 0.97
CA ALA A 129 5.97 14.11 2.06
C ALA A 129 6.96 13.79 3.20
N ILE A 130 7.08 12.53 3.60
CA ILE A 130 8.06 12.08 4.60
C ILE A 130 9.48 12.41 4.14
N LYS A 131 9.83 12.09 2.89
CA LYS A 131 11.13 12.42 2.30
C LYS A 131 11.38 13.93 2.24
N ALA A 132 10.32 14.73 2.02
CA ALA A 132 10.39 16.18 2.03
C ALA A 132 10.49 16.79 3.45
N GLY A 133 10.47 15.98 4.50
CA GLY A 133 10.72 16.39 5.88
C GLY A 133 9.48 16.71 6.71
N TYR A 134 8.27 16.40 6.24
CA TYR A 134 7.06 16.49 7.08
C TYR A 134 7.17 15.58 8.29
N LYS A 135 6.88 16.13 9.49
CA LYS A 135 7.13 15.44 10.75
C LYS A 135 6.00 14.54 11.21
N THR A 136 4.76 14.88 10.85
CA THR A 136 3.56 14.17 11.26
C THR A 136 2.71 13.90 10.01
N VAL A 137 2.85 12.69 9.48
CA VAL A 137 2.13 12.23 8.30
C VAL A 137 1.19 11.10 8.72
N TYR A 138 -0.09 11.28 8.47
CA TYR A 138 -1.10 10.24 8.57
C TYR A 138 -1.42 9.70 7.18
N TRP A 139 -1.73 8.43 7.12
CA TRP A 139 -2.16 7.79 5.88
C TRP A 139 -3.47 7.03 6.10
N PHE A 140 -4.53 7.52 5.47
CA PHE A 140 -5.84 6.91 5.47
C PHE A 140 -5.94 5.96 4.27
N ARG A 141 -5.46 4.70 4.48
CA ARG A 141 -5.27 3.68 3.43
C ARG A 141 -6.58 3.32 2.73
N LEU A 142 -7.68 3.12 3.49
CA LEU A 142 -8.98 2.76 2.95
C LEU A 142 -9.70 3.93 2.28
N GLY A 143 -9.26 5.15 2.53
CA GLY A 143 -9.59 6.35 1.76
C GLY A 143 -11.06 6.71 1.69
N ILE A 144 -11.40 7.44 0.62
CA ILE A 144 -12.75 8.00 0.47
C ILE A 144 -13.89 6.94 0.42
N PRO A 145 -13.69 5.69 -0.07
CA PRO A 145 -14.75 4.69 -0.01
C PRO A 145 -15.18 4.37 1.43
N GLU A 146 -14.22 4.17 2.35
CA GLU A 146 -14.55 3.91 3.76
C GLU A 146 -15.16 5.16 4.41
N TRP A 147 -14.65 6.36 4.10
CA TRP A 147 -15.23 7.64 4.56
C TRP A 147 -16.70 7.76 4.20
N LYS A 148 -17.06 7.50 2.94
CA LYS A 148 -18.44 7.52 2.45
C LYS A 148 -19.30 6.42 3.09
N ALA A 149 -18.76 5.22 3.25
CA ALA A 149 -19.46 4.09 3.89
C ALA A 149 -19.84 4.39 5.35
N LYS A 150 -19.07 5.25 6.04
CA LYS A 150 -19.39 5.75 7.38
C LYS A 150 -20.36 6.94 7.37
N GLY A 151 -20.80 7.42 6.22
CA GLY A 151 -21.68 8.57 6.09
C GLY A 151 -21.03 9.90 6.48
N TYR A 152 -19.70 9.98 6.43
CA TYR A 152 -18.97 11.21 6.76
C TYR A 152 -19.05 12.25 5.64
N PRO A 153 -18.97 13.57 5.95
CA PRO A 153 -19.28 14.62 5.00
C PRO A 153 -18.26 14.71 3.85
N THR A 154 -18.79 14.84 2.64
CA THR A 154 -18.06 15.14 1.40
C THR A 154 -18.61 16.43 0.77
N GLU A 155 -17.84 17.02 -0.11
CA GLU A 155 -18.25 18.15 -0.96
C GLU A 155 -17.71 17.97 -2.38
#